data_cfa69734701f49cb402c0aa4224e57c1
#
_entry.id   cfa69734701f49cb402c0aa4224e57c1
#
_cell.length_a   1.000
_cell.length_b   1.000
_cell.length_c   1.000
_cell.angle_alpha   90.00
_cell.angle_beta   90.00
_cell.angle_gamma   90.00
#
_symmetry.space_group_name_H-M   'P 1'
#
loop_
_entity.id
_entity.type
_entity.pdbx_description
1 polymer ?
#
loop_
_entity_poly.entity_id
_entity_poly.type
_entity_poly.pdbx_seq_one_letter_code
_entity_poly.pdbx_strand_id
1 'polypeptide(L)'
;IWCRKAGVDYWKVDWGYHCGDAAYREMMTRIVKQYAPDLKIEHAVCRGPLDEKVEHWKRVGKLLSISDYVRTYDVVKEFTYSTTIARTWEMFDQDREVQFGCRGIPNIEDAPLLAAGLCCSMGVMRHPCWGGTETDVLDFGRKWNEVERALRWQSRFFGGMLIIGL
;
A
#
# COMPACT_ATOMS: atom_id res chain seq x y z
N ILE A 1 7.43 3.31 21.53
CA ILE A 1 7.53 4.52 22.38
C ILE A 1 7.88 5.74 21.52
N TRP A 2 8.91 5.68 20.66
CA TRP A 2 9.33 6.82 19.83
C TRP A 2 8.23 7.28 18.86
N CYS A 3 7.61 6.37 18.11
CA CYS A 3 6.53 6.71 17.18
C CYS A 3 5.39 7.48 17.84
N ARG A 4 4.92 7.02 19.00
CA ARG A 4 3.88 7.71 19.77
C ARG A 4 4.30 9.12 20.19
N LYS A 5 5.55 9.29 20.65
CA LYS A 5 6.08 10.61 21.06
C LYS A 5 6.24 11.55 19.87
N ALA A 6 6.59 11.01 18.70
CA ALA A 6 6.79 11.78 17.47
C ALA A 6 5.49 12.01 16.66
N GLY A 7 4.35 11.47 17.11
CA GLY A 7 3.10 11.56 16.37
C GLY A 7 3.10 10.78 15.06
N VAL A 8 3.91 9.71 14.98
CA VAL A 8 3.97 8.84 13.79
C VAL A 8 2.88 7.78 13.93
N ASP A 9 1.91 7.80 13.04
CA ASP A 9 0.76 6.89 12.99
C ASP A 9 0.77 5.94 11.78
N TYR A 10 1.68 6.17 10.83
CA TYR A 10 1.85 5.36 9.62
C TYR A 10 3.31 5.08 9.33
N TRP A 11 3.62 3.84 8.96
CA TRP A 11 4.97 3.39 8.68
C TRP A 11 5.01 2.54 7.40
N LYS A 12 5.64 3.06 6.37
CA LYS A 12 5.91 2.33 5.13
C LYS A 12 7.25 1.59 5.24
N VAL A 13 7.20 0.29 5.01
CA VAL A 13 8.36 -0.59 4.97
C VAL A 13 8.63 -0.99 3.53
N ASP A 14 9.69 -0.45 2.96
CA ASP A 14 10.04 -0.62 1.55
C ASP A 14 11.38 -1.37 1.39
N TRP A 15 12.25 -0.83 0.60
CA TRP A 15 13.57 -1.39 0.33
C TRP A 15 14.42 -1.51 1.61
N GLY A 16 15.41 -2.35 1.57
CA GLY A 16 16.38 -2.55 2.62
C GLY A 16 16.96 -3.96 2.59
N TYR A 17 17.88 -4.23 3.49
CA TYR A 17 18.61 -5.49 3.55
C TYR A 17 17.67 -6.72 3.65
N HIS A 18 16.55 -6.59 4.34
CA HIS A 18 15.55 -7.64 4.53
C HIS A 18 14.29 -7.44 3.71
N CYS A 19 14.35 -6.74 2.58
CA CYS A 19 13.16 -6.42 1.78
C CYS A 19 12.40 -7.66 1.28
N GLY A 20 13.10 -8.75 1.00
CA GLY A 20 12.53 -10.02 0.56
C GLY A 20 12.23 -11.03 1.67
N ASP A 21 12.55 -10.70 2.92
CA ASP A 21 12.40 -11.61 4.06
C ASP A 21 11.07 -11.40 4.77
N ALA A 22 10.09 -12.24 4.44
CA ALA A 22 8.75 -12.16 5.02
C ALA A 22 8.75 -12.50 6.53
N ALA A 23 9.64 -13.39 6.98
CA ALA A 23 9.73 -13.77 8.39
C ALA A 23 10.27 -12.61 9.24
N TYR A 24 11.27 -11.90 8.72
CA TYR A 24 11.78 -10.69 9.37
C TYR A 24 10.70 -9.61 9.46
N ARG A 25 9.96 -9.37 8.38
CA ARG A 25 8.87 -8.39 8.36
C ARG A 25 7.73 -8.76 9.31
N GLU A 26 7.42 -10.05 9.44
CA GLU A 26 6.44 -10.53 10.42
C GLU A 26 6.90 -10.27 11.85
N MET A 27 8.14 -10.64 12.18
CA MET A 27 8.72 -10.38 13.49
C MET A 27 8.68 -8.88 13.82
N MET A 28 9.09 -8.03 12.88
CA MET A 28 9.06 -6.58 13.04
C MET A 28 7.63 -6.07 13.29
N THR A 29 6.67 -6.50 12.48
CA THR A 29 5.26 -6.10 12.63
C THR A 29 4.70 -6.52 13.98
N ARG A 30 4.95 -7.75 14.39
CA ARG A 30 4.53 -8.26 15.70
C ARG A 30 5.05 -7.40 16.85
N ILE A 31 6.35 -7.07 16.83
CA ILE A 31 6.96 -6.21 17.85
C ILE A 31 6.35 -4.81 17.82
N VAL A 32 6.19 -4.22 16.63
CA VAL A 32 5.60 -2.89 16.50
C VAL A 32 4.18 -2.87 17.05
N LYS A 33 3.34 -3.82 16.66
CA LYS A 33 1.94 -3.90 17.12
C LYS A 33 1.81 -4.16 18.62
N GLN A 34 2.77 -4.86 19.21
CA GLN A 34 2.81 -5.04 20.67
C GLN A 34 3.00 -3.70 21.42
N TYR A 35 3.82 -2.79 20.91
CA TYR A 35 4.16 -1.54 21.58
C TYR A 35 3.44 -0.30 21.03
N ALA A 36 2.91 -0.38 19.84
CA ALA A 36 2.19 0.68 19.15
C ALA A 36 1.07 0.08 18.27
N PRO A 37 -0.01 -0.48 18.88
CA PRO A 37 -1.07 -1.18 18.15
C PRO A 37 -1.78 -0.31 17.12
N ASP A 38 -1.84 1.00 17.36
CA ASP A 38 -2.51 1.96 16.49
C ASP A 38 -1.66 2.35 15.26
N LEU A 39 -0.34 2.07 15.28
CA LEU A 39 0.55 2.36 14.16
C LEU A 39 0.15 1.53 12.93
N LYS A 40 -0.18 2.21 11.84
CA LYS A 40 -0.48 1.56 10.57
C LYS A 40 0.82 1.19 9.85
N ILE A 41 0.88 -0.05 9.38
CA ILE A 41 2.06 -0.57 8.69
C ILE A 41 1.69 -0.92 7.25
N GLU A 42 2.43 -0.36 6.31
CA GLU A 42 2.41 -0.74 4.90
C GLU A 42 3.69 -1.49 4.56
N HIS A 43 3.55 -2.73 4.11
CA HIS A 43 4.64 -3.46 3.49
C HIS A 43 4.60 -3.33 1.98
N ALA A 44 5.71 -2.91 1.38
CA ALA A 44 5.85 -2.92 -0.06
C ALA A 44 6.17 -4.31 -0.59
N VAL A 45 5.52 -4.69 -1.68
CA VAL A 45 5.87 -5.88 -2.45
C VAL A 45 7.04 -5.52 -3.36
N CYS A 46 8.19 -6.15 -3.14
CA CYS A 46 9.46 -5.72 -3.72
C CYS A 46 9.78 -6.35 -5.09
N ARG A 47 8.83 -6.98 -5.78
CA ARG A 47 9.05 -7.56 -7.11
C ARG A 47 7.80 -7.52 -7.97
N GLY A 48 8.05 -7.54 -9.28
CA GLY A 48 7.04 -7.42 -10.32
C GLY A 48 5.93 -8.48 -10.30
N PRO A 49 4.77 -8.18 -10.93
CA PRO A 49 3.56 -9.01 -10.92
C PRO A 49 3.75 -10.37 -11.58
N LEU A 50 4.69 -10.47 -12.47
CA LEU A 50 4.87 -11.62 -13.33
C LEU A 50 5.97 -12.57 -12.86
N ASP A 51 6.27 -12.57 -11.56
CA ASP A 51 7.17 -13.57 -10.98
C ASP A 51 6.34 -14.84 -10.68
N GLU A 52 6.33 -15.78 -11.60
CA GLU A 52 5.57 -17.03 -11.54
C GLU A 52 6.03 -18.02 -10.46
N LYS A 53 6.99 -17.63 -9.63
CA LYS A 53 7.52 -18.49 -8.59
C LYS A 53 6.54 -18.62 -7.41
N VAL A 54 6.29 -19.84 -7.02
CA VAL A 54 5.43 -20.18 -5.87
C VAL A 54 5.87 -19.44 -4.59
N GLU A 55 7.16 -19.24 -4.40
CA GLU A 55 7.72 -18.50 -3.26
C GLU A 55 7.31 -17.03 -3.26
N HIS A 56 7.16 -16.43 -4.44
CA HIS A 56 6.66 -15.06 -4.55
C HIS A 56 5.23 -14.96 -4.03
N TRP A 57 4.36 -15.85 -4.46
CA TRP A 57 2.95 -15.90 -4.04
C TRP A 57 2.80 -16.12 -2.54
N LYS A 58 3.55 -17.06 -1.98
CA LYS A 58 3.58 -17.29 -0.53
C LYS A 58 4.02 -16.05 0.23
N ARG A 59 5.02 -15.33 -0.29
CA ARG A 59 5.49 -14.09 0.31
C ARG A 59 4.46 -12.98 0.23
N VAL A 60 3.76 -12.81 -0.90
CA VAL A 60 2.69 -11.82 -1.06
C VAL A 60 1.57 -12.11 -0.07
N GLY A 61 1.08 -13.34 0.01
CA GLY A 61 0.07 -13.76 0.97
C GLY A 61 0.49 -13.49 2.42
N LYS A 62 1.77 -13.79 2.74
CA LYS A 62 2.31 -13.50 4.07
C LYS A 62 2.37 -12.01 4.36
N LEU A 63 2.82 -11.19 3.42
CA LEU A 63 2.86 -9.73 3.60
C LEU A 63 1.46 -9.15 3.78
N LEU A 64 0.48 -9.61 3.01
CA LEU A 64 -0.91 -9.21 3.18
C LEU A 64 -1.44 -9.54 4.57
N SER A 65 -1.13 -10.73 5.09
CA SER A 65 -1.64 -11.17 6.41
C SER A 65 -1.12 -10.33 7.58
N ILE A 66 0.03 -9.69 7.44
CA ILE A 66 0.73 -8.94 8.50
C ILE A 66 0.75 -7.43 8.27
N SER A 67 0.01 -6.93 7.31
CA SER A 67 0.01 -5.51 6.91
C SER A 67 -1.35 -4.87 7.12
N ASP A 68 -1.36 -3.61 7.53
CA ASP A 68 -2.58 -2.80 7.40
C ASP A 68 -2.82 -2.47 5.93
N TYR A 69 -1.75 -2.08 5.23
CA TYR A 69 -1.75 -1.80 3.79
C TYR A 69 -0.60 -2.53 3.09
N VAL A 70 -0.83 -2.95 1.85
CA VAL A 70 0.21 -3.53 0.99
C VAL A 70 0.23 -2.78 -0.32
N ARG A 71 1.38 -2.18 -0.62
CA ARG A 71 1.56 -1.49 -1.88
C ARG A 71 1.60 -2.48 -3.04
N THR A 72 0.76 -2.24 -4.05
CA THR A 72 0.63 -3.13 -5.19
C THR A 72 1.85 -3.15 -6.08
N TYR A 73 2.60 -2.09 -6.21
CA TYR A 73 3.89 -2.00 -6.89
C TYR A 73 4.16 -0.61 -7.52
N ASP A 74 5.43 -0.36 -7.87
CA ASP A 74 5.81 0.81 -8.66
C ASP A 74 5.27 0.68 -10.08
N VAL A 75 4.53 1.68 -10.50
CA VAL A 75 3.84 1.68 -11.78
C VAL A 75 4.78 2.19 -12.87
N VAL A 76 5.05 1.39 -13.87
CA VAL A 76 5.75 1.81 -15.08
C VAL A 76 4.77 2.52 -16.00
N LYS A 77 5.11 3.73 -16.45
CA LYS A 77 4.21 4.64 -17.19
C LYS A 77 3.45 3.96 -18.36
N GLU A 78 4.11 3.06 -19.07
CA GLU A 78 3.57 2.45 -20.28
C GLU A 78 2.52 1.36 -20.02
N PHE A 79 2.54 0.75 -18.83
CA PHE A 79 1.67 -0.39 -18.48
C PHE A 79 0.90 -0.19 -17.18
N THR A 80 0.74 1.04 -16.76
CA THR A 80 0.22 1.42 -15.44
C THR A 80 -1.06 0.69 -15.08
N TYR A 81 -2.08 0.80 -15.91
CA TYR A 81 -3.40 0.30 -15.55
C TYR A 81 -3.49 -1.22 -15.59
N SER A 82 -2.99 -1.86 -16.64
CA SER A 82 -3.03 -3.32 -16.78
C SER A 82 -2.18 -4.00 -15.71
N THR A 83 -0.99 -3.49 -15.43
CA THR A 83 -0.12 -4.01 -14.38
C THR A 83 -0.75 -3.83 -13.00
N THR A 84 -1.34 -2.67 -12.73
CA THR A 84 -1.99 -2.41 -11.44
C THR A 84 -3.22 -3.28 -11.24
N ILE A 85 -4.04 -3.46 -12.28
CA ILE A 85 -5.19 -4.36 -12.24
C ILE A 85 -4.73 -5.80 -11.98
N ALA A 86 -3.76 -6.31 -12.73
CA ALA A 86 -3.22 -7.64 -12.55
C ALA A 86 -2.72 -7.85 -11.11
N ARG A 87 -1.95 -6.89 -10.58
CA ARG A 87 -1.47 -6.90 -9.19
C ARG A 87 -2.57 -6.97 -8.17
N THR A 88 -3.58 -6.12 -8.35
CA THR A 88 -4.69 -6.05 -7.41
C THR A 88 -5.47 -7.36 -7.42
N TRP A 89 -5.70 -7.95 -8.59
CA TRP A 89 -6.30 -9.28 -8.71
C TRP A 89 -5.49 -10.35 -8.00
N GLU A 90 -4.18 -10.37 -8.24
CA GLU A 90 -3.25 -11.28 -7.55
C GLU A 90 -3.39 -11.17 -6.03
N MET A 91 -3.51 -9.96 -5.51
CA MET A 91 -3.66 -9.74 -4.07
C MET A 91 -5.04 -10.18 -3.55
N PHE A 92 -6.10 -9.96 -4.31
CA PHE A 92 -7.44 -10.40 -3.91
C PHE A 92 -7.61 -11.91 -3.97
N ASP A 93 -6.88 -12.59 -4.84
CA ASP A 93 -6.89 -14.05 -4.98
C ASP A 93 -6.07 -14.78 -3.87
N GLN A 94 -5.52 -14.05 -2.93
CA GLN A 94 -4.79 -14.66 -1.81
C GLN A 94 -5.75 -15.11 -0.71
N ASP A 95 -5.73 -16.39 -0.39
CA ASP A 95 -6.33 -16.92 0.83
C ASP A 95 -5.48 -16.48 2.02
N ARG A 96 -6.02 -15.57 2.83
CA ARG A 96 -5.27 -14.96 3.91
C ARG A 96 -6.08 -14.77 5.19
N GLU A 97 -5.49 -15.12 6.29
CA GLU A 97 -5.92 -14.73 7.62
C GLU A 97 -5.09 -13.52 8.07
N VAL A 98 -5.76 -12.40 8.39
CA VAL A 98 -5.09 -11.19 8.88
C VAL A 98 -4.68 -11.34 10.34
N GLN A 99 -3.46 -10.92 10.66
CA GLN A 99 -2.82 -11.08 11.96
C GLN A 99 -2.51 -9.73 12.60
N PHE A 100 -2.27 -9.72 13.89
CA PHE A 100 -1.85 -8.53 14.66
C PHE A 100 -2.80 -7.33 14.57
N GLY A 101 -4.09 -7.55 14.26
CA GLY A 101 -5.05 -6.48 14.04
C GLY A 101 -4.84 -5.69 12.73
N CYS A 102 -4.02 -6.21 11.83
CA CYS A 102 -3.85 -5.67 10.48
C CYS A 102 -5.09 -5.90 9.63
N ARG A 103 -5.20 -5.20 8.50
CA ARG A 103 -6.37 -5.27 7.60
C ARG A 103 -6.08 -5.90 6.25
N GLY A 104 -4.83 -5.93 5.80
CA GLY A 104 -4.43 -6.51 4.53
C GLY A 104 -5.04 -5.79 3.32
N ILE A 105 -5.10 -4.47 3.33
CA ILE A 105 -5.72 -3.67 2.27
C ILE A 105 -4.70 -3.38 1.18
N PRO A 106 -4.97 -3.73 -0.10
CA PRO A 106 -4.14 -3.29 -1.21
C PRO A 106 -4.14 -1.76 -1.32
N ASN A 107 -2.95 -1.17 -1.48
CA ASN A 107 -2.77 0.26 -1.70
C ASN A 107 -2.29 0.50 -3.13
N ILE A 108 -3.08 1.25 -3.91
CA ILE A 108 -2.76 1.63 -5.28
C ILE A 108 -2.31 3.08 -5.29
N GLU A 109 -1.03 3.29 -5.54
CA GLU A 109 -0.46 4.62 -5.66
C GLU A 109 -0.56 5.14 -7.10
N ASP A 110 -0.66 6.45 -7.26
CA ASP A 110 -0.69 7.18 -8.53
C ASP A 110 -1.83 6.86 -9.51
N ALA A 111 -2.78 6.03 -9.13
CA ALA A 111 -3.99 5.73 -9.91
C ALA A 111 -5.25 5.77 -9.04
N PRO A 112 -5.60 6.93 -8.47
CA PRO A 112 -6.63 7.05 -7.44
C PRO A 112 -8.03 6.67 -7.90
N LEU A 113 -8.39 6.92 -9.15
CA LEU A 113 -9.70 6.53 -9.69
C LEU A 113 -9.82 5.02 -9.82
N LEU A 114 -8.73 4.35 -10.22
CA LEU A 114 -8.67 2.90 -10.27
C LEU A 114 -8.74 2.29 -8.85
N ALA A 115 -7.98 2.85 -7.91
CA ALA A 115 -8.02 2.44 -6.51
C ALA A 115 -9.45 2.57 -5.94
N ALA A 116 -10.12 3.68 -6.20
CA ALA A 116 -11.49 3.88 -5.78
C ALA A 116 -12.45 2.84 -6.38
N GLY A 117 -12.33 2.56 -7.67
CA GLY A 117 -13.16 1.57 -8.37
C GLY A 117 -12.95 0.13 -7.92
N LEU A 118 -11.73 -0.20 -7.49
CA LEU A 118 -11.37 -1.52 -6.98
C LEU A 118 -11.47 -1.65 -5.44
N CYS A 119 -12.00 -0.63 -4.78
CA CYS A 119 -12.12 -0.63 -3.33
C CYS A 119 -10.78 -0.76 -2.57
N CYS A 120 -9.71 -0.22 -3.15
CA CYS A 120 -8.38 -0.21 -2.56
C CYS A 120 -8.09 1.12 -1.86
N SER A 121 -7.12 1.12 -0.99
CA SER A 121 -6.50 2.35 -0.50
C SER A 121 -5.76 3.06 -1.65
N MET A 122 -5.56 4.35 -1.53
CA MET A 122 -4.95 5.15 -2.58
C MET A 122 -3.91 6.11 -2.01
N GLY A 123 -2.95 6.50 -2.82
CA GLY A 123 -1.90 7.41 -2.44
C GLY A 123 -1.18 8.03 -3.62
N VAL A 124 -0.17 8.84 -3.32
CA VAL A 124 0.75 9.42 -4.29
C VAL A 124 2.16 8.96 -3.96
N MET A 125 2.79 8.26 -4.90
CA MET A 125 4.07 7.61 -4.68
C MET A 125 5.25 8.58 -4.60
N ARG A 126 5.23 9.65 -5.40
CA ARG A 126 6.37 10.56 -5.51
C ARG A 126 6.04 11.94 -4.96
N HIS A 127 6.86 12.35 -4.01
CA HIS A 127 6.81 13.70 -3.47
C HIS A 127 7.63 14.66 -4.36
N PRO A 128 7.19 15.92 -4.56
CA PRO A 128 7.89 16.91 -5.38
C PRO A 128 9.32 17.23 -4.93
N CYS A 129 9.67 16.92 -3.69
CA CYS A 129 11.03 17.08 -3.18
C CYS A 129 12.06 16.09 -3.77
N TRP A 130 11.60 15.10 -4.53
CA TRP A 130 12.46 14.08 -5.16
C TRP A 130 12.68 14.43 -6.63
N GLY A 131 13.68 15.25 -6.91
CA GLY A 131 14.07 15.58 -8.25
C GLY A 131 13.82 17.03 -8.68
N GLY A 132 12.95 17.74 -7.98
CA GLY A 132 12.95 19.19 -7.92
C GLY A 132 12.67 19.97 -9.20
N THR A 133 12.02 19.42 -10.21
CA THR A 133 11.57 20.22 -11.33
C THR A 133 10.20 20.84 -11.04
N GLU A 134 9.94 22.02 -11.61
CA GLU A 134 8.65 22.69 -11.53
C GLU A 134 7.51 21.81 -12.04
N THR A 135 7.79 20.99 -13.04
CA THR A 135 6.84 20.01 -13.61
C THR A 135 6.45 18.93 -12.59
N ASP A 136 7.39 18.46 -11.77
CA ASP A 136 7.11 17.45 -10.75
C ASP A 136 6.20 18.00 -9.64
N VAL A 137 6.35 19.27 -9.28
CA VAL A 137 5.50 19.96 -8.30
C VAL A 137 4.07 20.09 -8.82
N LEU A 138 3.91 20.50 -10.08
CA LEU A 138 2.60 20.61 -10.72
C LEU A 138 1.92 19.25 -10.87
N ASP A 139 2.66 18.23 -11.25
CA ASP A 139 2.14 16.86 -11.37
C ASP A 139 1.70 16.30 -10.00
N PHE A 140 2.44 16.58 -8.95
CA PHE A 140 2.05 16.21 -7.59
C PHE A 140 0.73 16.87 -7.17
N GLY A 141 0.57 18.16 -7.41
CA GLY A 141 -0.68 18.87 -7.12
C GLY A 141 -1.87 18.32 -7.88
N ARG A 142 -1.69 17.98 -9.16
CA ARG A 142 -2.71 17.32 -9.98
C ARG A 142 -3.09 15.96 -9.42
N LYS A 143 -2.12 15.11 -9.07
CA LYS A 143 -2.34 13.79 -8.47
C LYS A 143 -3.05 13.88 -7.13
N TRP A 144 -2.68 14.84 -6.29
CA TRP A 144 -3.35 15.08 -5.03
C TRP A 144 -4.83 15.43 -5.19
N ASN A 145 -5.15 16.33 -6.13
CA ASN A 145 -6.53 16.68 -6.46
C ASN A 145 -7.33 15.48 -6.99
N GLU A 146 -6.69 14.58 -7.72
CA GLU A 146 -7.31 13.32 -8.16
C GLU A 146 -7.60 12.39 -6.99
N VAL A 147 -6.69 12.27 -6.04
CA VAL A 147 -6.90 11.50 -4.79
C VAL A 147 -8.10 12.06 -4.03
N GLU A 148 -8.18 13.36 -3.82
CA GLU A 148 -9.31 13.98 -3.11
C GLU A 148 -10.65 13.74 -3.82
N ARG A 149 -10.69 13.82 -5.14
CA ARG A 149 -11.90 13.52 -5.91
C ARG A 149 -12.29 12.06 -5.80
N ALA A 150 -11.31 11.17 -5.89
CA ALA A 150 -11.52 9.73 -5.78
C ALA A 150 -12.04 9.34 -4.38
N LEU A 151 -11.50 9.92 -3.31
CA LEU A 151 -11.98 9.72 -1.95
C LEU A 151 -13.42 10.19 -1.76
N ARG A 152 -13.78 11.37 -2.31
CA ARG A 152 -15.15 11.87 -2.27
C ARG A 152 -16.11 10.97 -3.04
N TRP A 153 -15.69 10.43 -4.17
CA TRP A 153 -16.47 9.47 -4.94
C TRP A 153 -16.64 8.16 -4.20
N GLN A 154 -15.56 7.61 -3.68
CA GLN A 154 -15.52 6.37 -2.92
C GLN A 154 -16.45 6.44 -1.69
N SER A 155 -16.39 7.53 -0.94
CA SER A 155 -17.25 7.73 0.24
C SER A 155 -18.74 7.78 -0.08
N ARG A 156 -19.11 8.29 -1.25
CA ARG A 156 -20.52 8.37 -1.69
C ARG A 156 -21.08 7.04 -2.17
N PHE A 157 -20.29 6.28 -2.93
CA PHE A 157 -20.78 5.06 -3.58
C PHE A 157 -20.63 3.81 -2.72
N PHE A 158 -19.65 3.80 -1.84
CA PHE A 158 -19.35 2.63 -1.01
C PHE A 158 -19.69 2.84 0.48
N GLY A 159 -20.43 3.90 0.80
CA GLY A 159 -20.98 4.11 2.14
C GLY A 159 -19.93 4.23 3.25
N GLY A 160 -18.72 4.67 2.95
CA GLY A 160 -17.64 4.73 3.91
C GLY A 160 -17.01 3.39 4.25
N MET A 161 -17.46 2.29 3.64
CA MET A 161 -16.94 0.95 3.90
C MET A 161 -15.44 0.82 3.57
N LEU A 162 -14.95 1.71 2.72
CA LEU A 162 -13.55 1.78 2.31
C LEU A 162 -12.72 2.75 3.14
N ILE A 163 -13.37 3.75 3.72
CA ILE A 163 -12.75 4.65 4.69
C ILE A 163 -12.49 3.94 6.01
N ILE A 164 -13.10 2.78 6.23
CA ILE A 164 -12.78 1.89 7.36
C ILE A 164 -11.32 1.38 7.27
N GLY A 165 -10.66 1.63 6.16
CA GLY A 165 -9.23 1.42 6.01
C GLY A 165 -8.37 2.59 6.53
N LEU A 166 -8.92 3.75 6.76
CA LEU A 166 -8.22 4.92 7.30
C LEU A 166 -8.32 4.99 8.81
#